data_53f65d2905d5c3143e1ae302bc5d2551
#
_entry.id   53f65d2905d5c3143e1ae302bc5d2551
#
_cell.length_a   1.000
_cell.length_b   1.000
_cell.length_c   1.000
_cell.angle_alpha   90.00
_cell.angle_beta   90.00
_cell.angle_gamma   90.00
#
_symmetry.space_group_name_H-M   'P 1'
#
loop_
_entity.id
_entity.type
_entity.pdbx_description
1 polymer ?
#
loop_
_entity_poly.entity_id
_entity_poly.type
_entity_poly.pdbx_seq_one_letter_code
_entity_poly.pdbx_strand_id
1 'polypeptide(L)'
;MIPDEVIERVREAADIVAIIGEYVPLKKTGSDYRGPCPFHQGTRRNFSVVPAKHLYHCFVCGESGDVFKFLTKRLGVDWPEAVKMVGEKSGIEVIDTKTRREGPDPREPLWEIQATAAAWFQKILWEDPVAQAARDYLAEREVSRAVAEDFGIGFAPREIGVMRVYMNSLGF
;
A
#
# COMPACT_ATOMS: atom_id res chain seq x y z
N MET A 1 -5.45 12.33 -11.76
CA MET A 1 -4.07 12.84 -11.93
C MET A 1 -4.01 14.16 -11.20
N ILE A 2 -3.00 14.38 -10.37
CA ILE A 2 -2.83 15.67 -9.69
C ILE A 2 -2.28 16.67 -10.70
N PRO A 3 -2.90 17.85 -10.88
CA PRO A 3 -2.38 18.86 -11.80
C PRO A 3 -0.99 19.37 -11.39
N ASP A 4 -0.12 19.61 -12.37
CA ASP A 4 1.26 20.07 -12.12
C ASP A 4 1.32 21.37 -11.31
N GLU A 5 0.40 22.30 -11.56
CA GLU A 5 0.26 23.53 -10.78
C GLU A 5 0.03 23.28 -9.28
N VAL A 6 -0.79 22.26 -8.96
CA VAL A 6 -1.05 21.91 -7.56
C VAL A 6 0.19 21.31 -6.93
N ILE A 7 0.92 20.46 -7.66
CA ILE A 7 2.17 19.85 -7.21
C ILE A 7 3.22 20.92 -6.89
N GLU A 8 3.40 21.90 -7.79
CA GLU A 8 4.35 22.98 -7.57
C GLU A 8 3.95 23.85 -6.37
N ARG A 9 2.68 24.20 -6.24
CA ARG A 9 2.17 24.95 -5.08
C ARG A 9 2.42 24.20 -3.77
N VAL A 10 2.19 22.87 -3.76
CA VAL A 10 2.45 22.04 -2.58
C VAL A 10 3.95 21.99 -2.28
N ARG A 11 4.80 21.88 -3.32
CA ARG A 11 6.26 21.87 -3.17
C ARG A 11 6.79 23.17 -2.57
N GLU A 12 6.33 24.31 -3.08
CA GLU A 12 6.73 25.65 -2.63
C GLU A 12 6.27 25.97 -1.21
N ALA A 13 5.05 25.51 -0.85
CA ALA A 13 4.49 25.72 0.48
C ALA A 13 5.05 24.75 1.54
N ALA A 14 5.69 23.67 1.11
CA ALA A 14 6.17 22.62 2.00
C ALA A 14 7.37 23.09 2.85
N ASP A 15 7.24 23.05 4.17
CA ASP A 15 8.39 23.12 5.06
C ASP A 15 9.10 21.75 5.09
N ILE A 16 10.07 21.59 4.18
CA ILE A 16 10.85 20.36 4.05
C ILE A 16 11.60 20.02 5.36
N VAL A 17 11.98 21.02 6.16
CA VAL A 17 12.70 20.80 7.43
C VAL A 17 11.76 20.24 8.47
N ALA A 18 10.56 20.81 8.60
CA ALA A 18 9.56 20.33 9.53
C ALA A 18 9.13 18.89 9.17
N ILE A 19 8.81 18.62 7.91
CA ILE A 19 8.35 17.32 7.45
C ILE A 19 9.43 16.23 7.62
N ILE A 20 10.66 16.48 7.19
CA ILE A 20 11.75 15.51 7.35
C ILE A 20 12.15 15.40 8.83
N GLY A 21 12.04 16.47 9.59
CA GLY A 21 12.35 16.51 11.02
C GLY A 21 11.49 15.58 11.89
N GLU A 22 10.30 15.20 11.44
CA GLU A 22 9.47 14.17 12.09
C GLU A 22 10.13 12.78 12.08
N TYR A 23 10.97 12.52 11.08
CA TYR A 23 11.59 11.21 10.85
C TYR A 23 13.09 11.18 11.15
N VAL A 24 13.74 12.34 11.15
CA VAL A 24 15.20 12.47 11.27
C VAL A 24 15.52 13.60 12.24
N PRO A 25 16.33 13.36 13.29
CA PRO A 25 16.76 14.41 14.20
C PRO A 25 17.72 15.38 13.48
N LEU A 26 17.15 16.46 12.94
CA LEU A 26 17.88 17.49 12.21
C LEU A 26 18.45 18.53 13.17
N LYS A 27 19.70 18.98 12.91
CA LYS A 27 20.34 20.10 13.60
C LYS A 27 20.73 21.17 12.59
N LYS A 28 20.40 22.42 12.88
CA LYS A 28 20.77 23.57 12.04
C LYS A 28 22.29 23.69 11.93
N THR A 29 22.78 23.88 10.71
CA THR A 29 24.21 24.02 10.40
C THR A 29 24.34 25.10 9.31
N GLY A 30 24.56 26.34 9.72
CA GLY A 30 24.50 27.49 8.83
C GLY A 30 23.08 27.74 8.31
N SER A 31 22.92 27.80 6.97
CA SER A 31 21.62 27.92 6.28
C SER A 31 20.88 26.59 6.15
N ASP A 32 21.58 25.48 6.35
CA ASP A 32 21.08 24.12 6.10
C ASP A 32 20.81 23.37 7.40
N TYR A 33 20.22 22.18 7.29
CA TYR A 33 20.01 21.27 8.41
C TYR A 33 20.70 19.96 8.13
N ARG A 34 21.29 19.32 9.18
CA ARG A 34 21.99 18.06 9.04
C ARG A 34 21.57 17.04 10.08
N GLY A 35 21.54 15.77 9.68
CA GLY A 35 21.18 14.66 10.55
C GLY A 35 21.78 13.33 10.09
N PRO A 36 21.47 12.23 10.81
CA PRO A 36 21.78 10.88 10.35
C PRO A 36 20.91 10.53 9.15
N CYS A 37 21.47 9.79 8.19
CA CYS A 37 20.69 9.40 7.02
C CYS A 37 19.74 8.22 7.36
N PRO A 38 18.45 8.34 7.10
CA PRO A 38 17.50 7.26 7.40
C PRO A 38 17.52 6.10 6.39
N PHE A 39 18.15 6.30 5.22
CA PHE A 39 18.13 5.34 4.13
C PHE A 39 19.24 4.29 4.21
N HIS A 40 20.42 4.66 4.71
CA HIS A 40 21.52 3.72 4.96
C HIS A 40 21.86 3.57 6.44
N GLN A 41 20.95 4.02 7.33
CA GLN A 41 21.10 3.95 8.78
C GLN A 41 22.43 4.56 9.29
N GLY A 42 22.86 5.66 8.65
CA GLY A 42 24.07 6.37 9.02
C GLY A 42 23.96 7.03 10.38
N THR A 43 25.00 6.91 11.20
CA THR A 43 25.07 7.54 12.53
C THR A 43 25.64 8.96 12.50
N ARG A 44 26.32 9.34 11.42
CA ARG A 44 26.95 10.66 11.25
C ARG A 44 26.01 11.63 10.53
N ARG A 45 26.21 12.94 10.69
CA ARG A 45 25.43 14.01 10.08
C ARG A 45 25.75 14.24 8.60
N ASN A 46 25.66 13.19 7.81
CA ASN A 46 25.94 13.24 6.37
C ASN A 46 24.70 13.46 5.51
N PHE A 47 23.52 13.49 6.14
CA PHE A 47 22.28 13.82 5.51
C PHE A 47 21.99 15.30 5.68
N SER A 48 21.93 16.05 4.58
CA SER A 48 21.69 17.48 4.54
C SER A 48 20.33 17.80 3.97
N VAL A 49 19.62 18.72 4.58
CA VAL A 49 18.37 19.31 4.07
C VAL A 49 18.66 20.78 3.80
N VAL A 50 18.41 21.21 2.58
CA VAL A 50 18.66 22.55 2.06
C VAL A 50 17.32 23.25 1.81
N PRO A 51 16.77 24.03 2.75
CA PRO A 51 15.43 24.62 2.66
C PRO A 51 15.29 25.51 1.41
N ALA A 52 16.29 26.35 1.15
CA ALA A 52 16.27 27.29 0.01
C ALA A 52 16.16 26.59 -1.37
N LYS A 53 16.44 25.29 -1.44
CA LYS A 53 16.34 24.49 -2.68
C LYS A 53 15.22 23.46 -2.62
N HIS A 54 14.49 23.35 -1.51
CA HIS A 54 13.50 22.30 -1.23
C HIS A 54 14.03 20.88 -1.48
N LEU A 55 15.34 20.65 -1.18
CA LEU A 55 16.02 19.38 -1.46
C LEU A 55 16.70 18.82 -0.21
N TYR A 56 16.80 17.49 -0.20
CA TYR A 56 17.74 16.80 0.68
C TYR A 56 18.82 16.06 -0.12
N HIS A 57 19.98 15.82 0.51
CA HIS A 57 21.06 15.04 -0.06
C HIS A 57 21.87 14.32 1.02
N CYS A 58 22.19 13.06 0.78
CA CYS A 58 23.12 12.30 1.62
C CYS A 58 24.50 12.15 0.94
N PHE A 59 25.52 12.68 1.56
CA PHE A 59 26.91 12.65 1.02
C PHE A 59 27.60 11.27 1.10
N VAL A 60 26.96 10.26 1.70
CA VAL A 60 27.49 8.90 1.82
C VAL A 60 26.85 7.96 0.82
N CYS A 61 25.51 7.85 0.80
CA CYS A 61 24.83 6.93 -0.11
C CYS A 61 24.33 7.59 -1.40
N GLY A 62 24.55 8.89 -1.59
CA GLY A 62 24.14 9.63 -2.78
C GLY A 62 22.62 9.87 -2.90
N GLU A 63 21.84 9.42 -1.91
CA GLU A 63 20.39 9.61 -1.94
C GLU A 63 20.02 11.08 -1.86
N SER A 64 19.17 11.53 -2.79
CA SER A 64 18.76 12.92 -2.89
C SER A 64 17.38 13.04 -3.51
N GLY A 65 16.68 14.13 -3.22
CA GLY A 65 15.37 14.44 -3.77
C GLY A 65 14.65 15.53 -3.03
N ASP A 66 13.40 15.73 -3.38
CA ASP A 66 12.45 16.61 -2.71
C ASP A 66 11.69 15.90 -1.58
N VAL A 67 10.78 16.62 -0.94
CA VAL A 67 9.96 16.10 0.16
C VAL A 67 9.08 14.92 -0.26
N PHE A 68 8.57 14.90 -1.49
CA PHE A 68 7.73 13.81 -2.00
C PHE A 68 8.53 12.53 -2.14
N LYS A 69 9.71 12.60 -2.77
CA LYS A 69 10.62 11.46 -2.90
C LYS A 69 11.08 10.95 -1.54
N PHE A 70 11.29 11.85 -0.56
CA PHE A 70 11.63 11.45 0.80
C PHE A 70 10.53 10.58 1.42
N LEU A 71 9.27 11.03 1.37
CA LEU A 71 8.14 10.31 1.95
C LEU A 71 7.88 8.98 1.23
N THR A 72 7.88 8.98 -0.11
CA THR A 72 7.74 7.77 -0.91
C THR A 72 8.75 6.70 -0.49
N LYS A 73 10.02 7.10 -0.37
CA LYS A 73 11.08 6.15 -0.03
C LYS A 73 11.12 5.77 1.46
N ARG A 74 10.73 6.68 2.34
CA ARG A 74 10.76 6.45 3.79
C ARG A 74 9.58 5.65 4.29
N LEU A 75 8.38 5.89 3.75
CA LEU A 75 7.13 5.30 4.18
C LEU A 75 6.64 4.18 3.24
N GLY A 76 7.22 4.04 2.03
CA GLY A 76 6.76 3.07 1.04
C GLY A 76 5.43 3.45 0.37
N VAL A 77 4.97 4.70 0.53
CA VAL A 77 3.75 5.20 -0.11
C VAL A 77 4.00 5.53 -1.58
N ASP A 78 2.96 5.52 -2.39
CA ASP A 78 3.08 5.98 -3.78
C ASP A 78 3.23 7.51 -3.87
N TRP A 79 3.63 7.98 -5.05
CA TRP A 79 3.90 9.40 -5.25
C TRP A 79 2.65 10.29 -5.09
N PRO A 80 1.45 9.94 -5.62
CA PRO A 80 0.25 10.72 -5.37
C PRO A 80 -0.13 10.83 -3.90
N GLU A 81 0.07 9.78 -3.14
CA GLU A 81 -0.18 9.78 -1.70
C GLU A 81 0.82 10.67 -0.97
N ALA A 82 2.11 10.63 -1.34
CA ALA A 82 3.12 11.53 -0.80
C ALA A 82 2.76 13.00 -1.06
N VAL A 83 2.25 13.34 -2.26
CA VAL A 83 1.80 14.71 -2.58
C VAL A 83 0.62 15.14 -1.71
N LYS A 84 -0.36 14.25 -1.47
CA LYS A 84 -1.50 14.53 -0.57
C LYS A 84 -1.05 14.78 0.86
N MET A 85 -0.17 13.92 1.38
CA MET A 85 0.37 14.06 2.74
C MET A 85 1.09 15.41 2.95
N VAL A 86 1.90 15.82 1.96
CA VAL A 86 2.58 17.12 2.01
C VAL A 86 1.58 18.27 1.87
N GLY A 87 0.59 18.14 0.97
CA GLY A 87 -0.49 19.11 0.80
C GLY A 87 -1.27 19.35 2.10
N GLU A 88 -1.66 18.27 2.78
CA GLU A 88 -2.36 18.35 4.07
C GLU A 88 -1.52 19.09 5.12
N LYS A 89 -0.23 18.75 5.24
CA LYS A 89 0.71 19.44 6.16
C LYS A 89 0.96 20.91 5.78
N SER A 90 0.80 21.26 4.51
CA SER A 90 0.99 22.63 4.00
C SER A 90 -0.32 23.42 3.90
N GLY A 91 -1.46 22.84 4.31
CA GLY A 91 -2.78 23.47 4.24
C GLY A 91 -3.31 23.63 2.81
N ILE A 92 -2.82 22.81 1.86
CA ILE A 92 -3.25 22.81 0.48
C ILE A 92 -4.05 21.55 0.19
N GLU A 93 -5.31 21.71 -0.19
CA GLU A 93 -6.15 20.60 -0.60
C GLU A 93 -5.67 20.04 -1.95
N VAL A 94 -5.32 18.76 -1.96
CA VAL A 94 -4.86 18.05 -3.15
C VAL A 94 -5.96 17.13 -3.64
N ILE A 95 -6.67 17.56 -4.68
CA ILE A 95 -7.71 16.75 -5.33
C ILE A 95 -7.05 15.93 -6.45
N ASP A 96 -6.99 14.62 -6.26
CA ASP A 96 -6.58 13.71 -7.33
C ASP A 96 -7.77 13.41 -8.23
N THR A 97 -7.78 14.01 -9.43
CA THR A 97 -8.86 13.78 -10.41
C THR A 97 -8.91 12.32 -10.93
N LYS A 98 -7.89 11.49 -10.65
CA LYS A 98 -7.94 10.05 -10.95
C LYS A 98 -8.70 9.23 -9.91
N THR A 99 -8.89 9.74 -8.68
CA THR A 99 -9.68 9.02 -7.67
C THR A 99 -11.18 9.10 -7.93
N ARG A 100 -11.63 9.97 -8.82
CA ARG A 100 -12.98 9.97 -9.34
C ARG A 100 -13.00 9.23 -10.70
N ARG A 101 -12.80 7.91 -10.67
CA ARG A 101 -13.28 7.08 -11.78
C ARG A 101 -14.81 7.19 -11.77
N GLU A 102 -15.34 7.98 -12.66
CA GLU A 102 -16.76 7.95 -12.98
C GLU A 102 -17.03 6.63 -13.70
N GLY A 103 -17.54 5.67 -12.98
CA GLY A 103 -17.86 4.34 -13.50
C GLY A 103 -17.48 3.22 -12.52
N PRO A 104 -18.05 2.01 -12.70
CA PRO A 104 -17.72 0.85 -11.90
C PRO A 104 -16.23 0.51 -12.03
N ASP A 105 -15.58 0.10 -10.94
CA ASP A 105 -14.18 -0.31 -10.97
C ASP A 105 -14.04 -1.51 -11.93
N PRO A 106 -13.15 -1.47 -12.95
CA PRO A 106 -12.97 -2.59 -13.87
C PRO A 106 -12.53 -3.87 -13.17
N ARG A 107 -12.17 -3.81 -11.88
CA ARG A 107 -11.87 -4.97 -11.04
C ARG A 107 -13.08 -5.55 -10.32
N GLU A 108 -14.23 -4.85 -10.28
CA GLU A 108 -15.44 -5.37 -9.63
C GLU A 108 -15.81 -6.77 -10.12
N PRO A 109 -15.84 -7.05 -11.44
CA PRO A 109 -16.11 -8.41 -11.91
C PRO A 109 -15.11 -9.45 -11.42
N LEU A 110 -13.83 -9.07 -11.24
CA LEU A 110 -12.80 -9.96 -10.71
C LEU A 110 -13.02 -10.25 -9.22
N TRP A 111 -13.47 -9.27 -8.45
CA TRP A 111 -13.80 -9.48 -7.03
C TRP A 111 -15.05 -10.36 -6.89
N GLU A 112 -16.04 -10.17 -7.72
CA GLU A 112 -17.23 -11.00 -7.75
C GLU A 112 -16.90 -12.47 -8.07
N ILE A 113 -16.07 -12.69 -9.10
CA ILE A 113 -15.56 -14.03 -9.45
C ILE A 113 -14.81 -14.65 -8.27
N GLN A 114 -13.91 -13.90 -7.62
CA GLN A 114 -13.14 -14.41 -6.49
C GLN A 114 -14.02 -14.76 -5.29
N ALA A 115 -14.98 -13.89 -4.95
CA ALA A 115 -15.92 -14.15 -3.86
C ALA A 115 -16.77 -15.39 -4.13
N THR A 116 -17.27 -15.53 -5.36
CA THR A 116 -18.05 -16.69 -5.80
C THR A 116 -17.23 -17.98 -5.75
N ALA A 117 -15.97 -17.94 -6.20
CA ALA A 117 -15.06 -19.07 -6.13
C ALA A 117 -14.75 -19.47 -4.68
N ALA A 118 -14.50 -18.50 -3.81
CA ALA A 118 -14.24 -18.74 -2.38
C ALA A 118 -15.45 -19.40 -1.71
N ALA A 119 -16.65 -18.91 -1.94
CA ALA A 119 -17.88 -19.49 -1.42
C ALA A 119 -18.10 -20.93 -1.92
N TRP A 120 -17.77 -21.19 -3.20
CA TRP A 120 -17.85 -22.54 -3.77
C TRP A 120 -16.86 -23.49 -3.10
N PHE A 121 -15.61 -23.10 -2.87
CA PHE A 121 -14.62 -23.94 -2.18
C PHE A 121 -15.04 -24.22 -0.74
N GLN A 122 -15.62 -23.26 -0.04
CA GLN A 122 -16.16 -23.46 1.31
C GLN A 122 -17.32 -24.45 1.30
N LYS A 123 -18.24 -24.32 0.33
CA LYS A 123 -19.36 -25.26 0.15
C LYS A 123 -18.85 -26.69 -0.08
N ILE A 124 -17.87 -26.88 -1.00
CA ILE A 124 -17.28 -28.20 -1.24
C ILE A 124 -16.66 -28.78 0.03
N LEU A 125 -15.97 -27.96 0.81
CA LEU A 125 -15.37 -28.42 2.08
C LEU A 125 -16.41 -29.07 3.00
N TRP A 126 -17.58 -28.46 3.14
CA TRP A 126 -18.55 -28.91 4.14
C TRP A 126 -19.60 -29.90 3.60
N GLU A 127 -19.97 -29.80 2.34
CA GLU A 127 -21.09 -30.55 1.76
C GLU A 127 -20.66 -31.73 0.87
N ASP A 128 -19.46 -31.69 0.28
CA ASP A 128 -19.05 -32.72 -0.66
C ASP A 128 -18.30 -33.87 0.04
N PRO A 129 -18.65 -35.13 -0.23
CA PRO A 129 -17.95 -36.29 0.29
C PRO A 129 -16.45 -36.33 -0.05
N VAL A 130 -16.04 -35.74 -1.20
CA VAL A 130 -14.63 -35.71 -1.64
C VAL A 130 -13.73 -34.97 -0.65
N ALA A 131 -14.30 -34.05 0.16
CA ALA A 131 -13.59 -33.25 1.14
C ALA A 131 -13.50 -33.92 2.54
N GLN A 132 -13.95 -35.17 2.72
CA GLN A 132 -13.96 -35.82 4.04
C GLN A 132 -12.59 -35.82 4.70
N ALA A 133 -11.54 -36.17 3.97
CA ALA A 133 -10.18 -36.18 4.52
C ALA A 133 -9.70 -34.79 4.98
N ALA A 134 -10.17 -33.72 4.32
CA ALA A 134 -9.85 -32.35 4.75
C ALA A 134 -10.60 -31.96 6.03
N ARG A 135 -11.86 -32.38 6.16
CA ARG A 135 -12.61 -32.18 7.41
C ARG A 135 -11.98 -32.91 8.59
N ASP A 136 -11.56 -34.16 8.37
CA ASP A 136 -10.88 -34.98 9.41
C ASP A 136 -9.57 -34.30 9.83
N TYR A 137 -8.79 -33.79 8.87
CA TYR A 137 -7.56 -33.04 9.15
C TYR A 137 -7.81 -31.76 9.96
N LEU A 138 -8.88 -31.01 9.64
CA LEU A 138 -9.25 -29.82 10.42
C LEU A 138 -9.66 -30.19 11.86
N ALA A 139 -10.42 -31.29 12.00
CA ALA A 139 -10.84 -31.82 13.31
C ALA A 139 -9.64 -32.24 14.16
N GLU A 140 -8.64 -32.94 13.59
CA GLU A 140 -7.40 -33.31 14.27
C GLU A 140 -6.61 -32.11 14.79
N ARG A 141 -6.76 -30.94 14.11
CA ARG A 141 -6.12 -29.68 14.49
C ARG A 141 -7.01 -28.79 15.36
N GLU A 142 -8.12 -29.31 15.84
CA GLU A 142 -9.08 -28.56 16.67
C GLU A 142 -9.62 -27.29 15.98
N VAL A 143 -9.62 -27.26 14.65
CA VAL A 143 -10.19 -26.16 13.87
C VAL A 143 -11.69 -26.41 13.70
N SER A 144 -12.51 -25.68 14.44
CA SER A 144 -13.96 -25.78 14.35
C SER A 144 -14.49 -25.24 13.00
N ARG A 145 -15.71 -25.67 12.64
CA ARG A 145 -16.38 -25.14 11.43
C ARG A 145 -16.49 -23.61 11.46
N ALA A 146 -16.85 -23.03 12.61
CA ALA A 146 -16.98 -21.58 12.75
C ALA A 146 -15.67 -20.84 12.47
N VAL A 147 -14.55 -21.35 13.02
CA VAL A 147 -13.21 -20.81 12.76
C VAL A 147 -12.85 -20.95 11.28
N ALA A 148 -13.12 -22.11 10.67
CA ALA A 148 -12.84 -22.33 9.25
C ALA A 148 -13.65 -21.38 8.33
N GLU A 149 -14.90 -21.12 8.66
CA GLU A 149 -15.77 -20.17 7.95
C GLU A 149 -15.25 -18.72 8.11
N ASP A 150 -14.90 -18.30 9.32
CA ASP A 150 -14.34 -16.96 9.60
C ASP A 150 -13.05 -16.69 8.82
N PHE A 151 -12.18 -17.71 8.69
CA PHE A 151 -10.94 -17.60 7.93
C PHE A 151 -11.08 -17.92 6.44
N GLY A 152 -12.29 -18.20 5.96
CA GLY A 152 -12.54 -18.50 4.55
C GLY A 152 -11.88 -19.80 4.05
N ILE A 153 -11.67 -20.77 4.93
CA ILE A 153 -11.05 -22.05 4.56
C ILE A 153 -12.01 -22.84 3.66
N GLY A 154 -11.51 -23.27 2.51
CA GLY A 154 -12.23 -24.06 1.54
C GLY A 154 -11.44 -25.25 1.04
N PHE A 155 -12.07 -26.15 0.28
CA PHE A 155 -11.45 -27.32 -0.33
C PHE A 155 -11.49 -27.23 -1.86
N ALA A 156 -10.33 -27.34 -2.50
CA ALA A 156 -10.21 -27.41 -3.94
C ALA A 156 -10.17 -28.89 -4.39
N PRO A 157 -11.16 -29.36 -5.15
CA PRO A 157 -11.13 -30.68 -5.74
C PRO A 157 -9.93 -30.88 -6.70
N ARG A 158 -9.41 -32.10 -6.78
CA ARG A 158 -8.27 -32.42 -7.67
C ARG A 158 -8.63 -32.41 -9.16
N GLU A 159 -9.91 -32.51 -9.49
CA GLU A 159 -10.39 -32.53 -10.87
C GLU A 159 -10.23 -31.19 -11.54
N ILE A 160 -9.42 -31.17 -12.60
CA ILE A 160 -9.15 -29.95 -13.36
C ILE A 160 -10.42 -29.54 -14.12
N GLY A 161 -10.84 -28.28 -13.93
CA GLY A 161 -11.93 -27.67 -14.70
C GLY A 161 -13.31 -27.70 -14.05
N VAL A 162 -13.52 -28.42 -12.94
CA VAL A 162 -14.83 -28.46 -12.24
C VAL A 162 -15.26 -27.04 -11.82
N MET A 163 -14.35 -26.27 -11.24
CA MET A 163 -14.62 -24.88 -10.89
C MET A 163 -14.98 -24.03 -12.10
N ARG A 164 -14.27 -24.20 -13.22
CA ARG A 164 -14.57 -23.47 -14.47
C ARG A 164 -15.97 -23.78 -15.00
N VAL A 165 -16.39 -25.06 -14.96
CA VAL A 165 -17.73 -25.46 -15.37
C VAL A 165 -18.77 -24.81 -14.46
N TYR A 166 -18.53 -24.80 -13.15
CA TYR A 166 -19.42 -24.14 -12.19
C TYR A 166 -19.51 -22.63 -12.45
N MET A 167 -18.38 -21.94 -12.59
CA MET A 167 -18.34 -20.50 -12.87
C MET A 167 -19.04 -20.15 -14.18
N ASN A 168 -18.80 -20.92 -15.25
CA ASN A 168 -19.50 -20.73 -16.53
C ASN A 168 -21.03 -20.93 -16.40
N SER A 169 -21.49 -21.84 -15.52
CA SER A 169 -22.93 -22.04 -15.28
C SER A 169 -23.59 -20.85 -14.60
N LEU A 170 -22.81 -20.00 -13.93
CA LEU A 170 -23.23 -18.74 -13.31
C LEU A 170 -23.10 -17.53 -14.23
N GLY A 171 -22.53 -17.72 -15.43
CA GLY A 171 -22.38 -16.66 -16.43
C GLY A 171 -21.04 -15.89 -16.39
N PHE A 172 -20.05 -16.45 -15.67
CA PHE A 172 -18.67 -15.91 -15.66
C PHE A 172 -17.85 -16.46 -16.78
#